data_6a1dba51415f97bfb92f8c833bb68288
#
_entry.id   6a1dba51415f97bfb92f8c833bb68288
#
_cell.length_a   1.000
_cell.length_b   1.000
_cell.length_c   1.000
_cell.angle_alpha   90.00
_cell.angle_beta   90.00
_cell.angle_gamma   90.00
#
_symmetry.space_group_name_H-M   'P 1'
#
loop_
_entity.id
_entity.type
_entity.pdbx_description
1 polymer ?
#
loop_
_entity_poly.entity_id
_entity_poly.type
_entity_poly.pdbx_seq_one_letter_code
_entity_poly.pdbx_strand_id
1 'polypeptide(L)'
;MKLICFPDFVGHPICFSALGRALKGRVSLVQVNYSDYWPYSSVEDLARQIAQEHELTTLDAVLGYSFGAYVAACCVARSTAPARPLLLVDPPLLAELRGLAPDAIAQRLAADPQYAYVDDLVDAQLVNRECVHGNILLLSQWQAVPLKGRAVDVLLSAGRSAEGLAPGLGLDTAQDNRYWRDEQRHHGSVINSPDVLTWLLDPGALQRIAW
;
A
#
# COMPACT_ATOMS: atom_id res chain seq x y z
N MET A 1 -11.53 10.23 13.04
CA MET A 1 -10.22 9.75 12.60
C MET A 1 -10.01 10.18 11.15
N LYS A 2 -8.82 10.69 10.81
CA LYS A 2 -8.40 11.07 9.45
C LYS A 2 -7.30 10.10 9.00
N LEU A 3 -7.54 9.38 7.90
CA LEU A 3 -6.68 8.33 7.36
C LEU A 3 -6.22 8.69 5.97
N ILE A 4 -4.91 8.59 5.67
CA ILE A 4 -4.41 8.64 4.30
C ILE A 4 -4.26 7.22 3.75
N CYS A 5 -4.70 7.03 2.49
CA CYS A 5 -4.72 5.73 1.81
C CYS A 5 -3.92 5.79 0.51
N PHE A 6 -2.94 4.89 0.38
CA PHE A 6 -2.07 4.75 -0.77
C PHE A 6 -2.50 3.51 -1.57
N PRO A 7 -2.96 3.67 -2.82
CA PRO A 7 -3.49 2.58 -3.62
C PRO A 7 -2.41 1.61 -4.13
N ASP A 8 -2.84 0.58 -4.82
CA ASP A 8 -2.00 -0.38 -5.53
C ASP A 8 -1.22 0.28 -6.69
N PHE A 9 -0.54 -0.55 -7.52
CA PHE A 9 0.25 -0.07 -8.66
C PHE A 9 -0.59 0.62 -9.76
N VAL A 10 -1.91 0.39 -9.80
CA VAL A 10 -2.81 1.11 -10.71
C VAL A 10 -2.83 2.60 -10.40
N GLY A 11 -2.61 2.94 -9.13
CA GLY A 11 -2.46 4.33 -8.69
C GLY A 11 -3.78 5.06 -8.46
N HIS A 12 -4.92 4.41 -8.70
CA HIS A 12 -6.23 5.03 -8.56
C HIS A 12 -6.94 4.55 -7.28
N PRO A 13 -7.58 5.46 -6.52
CA PRO A 13 -8.16 5.13 -5.21
C PRO A 13 -9.45 4.28 -5.29
N ILE A 14 -9.87 3.80 -6.46
CA ILE A 14 -11.06 2.98 -6.64
C ILE A 14 -11.03 1.70 -5.76
N CYS A 15 -9.82 1.17 -5.49
CA CYS A 15 -9.63 0.01 -4.62
C CYS A 15 -10.17 0.25 -3.21
N PHE A 16 -10.28 1.52 -2.76
CA PHE A 16 -10.82 1.89 -1.45
C PHE A 16 -12.32 2.22 -1.45
N SER A 17 -13.02 2.06 -2.57
CA SER A 17 -14.43 2.47 -2.67
C SER A 17 -15.36 1.73 -1.71
N ALA A 18 -15.15 0.42 -1.51
CA ALA A 18 -15.94 -0.36 -0.56
C ALA A 18 -15.59 0.03 0.89
N LEU A 19 -14.29 0.21 1.18
CA LEU A 19 -13.80 0.68 2.48
C LEU A 19 -14.40 2.06 2.82
N GLY A 20 -14.38 3.00 1.86
CA GLY A 20 -14.95 4.34 2.03
C GLY A 20 -16.45 4.30 2.35
N ARG A 21 -17.21 3.41 1.68
CA ARG A 21 -18.65 3.23 2.01
C ARG A 21 -18.85 2.68 3.42
N ALA A 22 -18.06 1.68 3.81
CA ALA A 22 -18.17 1.07 5.15
C ALA A 22 -17.80 2.03 6.28
N LEU A 23 -16.89 2.97 6.04
CA LEU A 23 -16.38 3.93 7.02
C LEU A 23 -17.10 5.29 6.98
N LYS A 24 -18.10 5.46 6.10
CA LYS A 24 -18.79 6.73 5.91
C LYS A 24 -19.32 7.31 7.24
N GLY A 25 -18.95 8.56 7.51
CA GLY A 25 -19.33 9.27 8.74
C GLY A 25 -18.50 8.89 9.99
N ARG A 26 -17.60 7.89 9.91
CA ARG A 26 -16.76 7.44 11.04
C ARG A 26 -15.29 7.80 10.85
N VAL A 27 -14.78 7.67 9.60
CA VAL A 27 -13.40 7.96 9.24
C VAL A 27 -13.39 8.86 8.01
N SER A 28 -12.57 9.91 8.04
CA SER A 28 -12.28 10.75 6.87
C SER A 28 -11.12 10.15 6.10
N LEU A 29 -11.36 9.72 4.86
CA LEU A 29 -10.33 9.16 4.00
C LEU A 29 -9.72 10.24 3.11
N VAL A 30 -8.41 10.39 3.17
CA VAL A 30 -7.59 11.09 2.18
C VAL A 30 -7.09 10.01 1.22
N GLN A 31 -7.65 9.96 0.03
CA GLN A 31 -7.34 8.94 -0.96
C GLN A 31 -6.38 9.52 -1.99
N VAL A 32 -5.17 8.97 -2.07
CA VAL A 32 -4.15 9.43 -3.01
C VAL A 32 -4.44 8.87 -4.39
N ASN A 33 -4.29 9.70 -5.43
CA ASN A 33 -4.30 9.29 -6.83
C ASN A 33 -2.92 9.60 -7.43
N TYR A 34 -2.14 8.58 -7.82
CA TYR A 34 -0.77 8.79 -8.29
C TYR A 34 -0.70 9.53 -9.62
N SER A 35 -1.76 9.50 -10.43
CA SER A 35 -1.82 10.25 -11.67
C SER A 35 -1.72 11.77 -11.46
N ASP A 36 -2.13 12.27 -10.27
CA ASP A 36 -2.07 13.69 -9.93
C ASP A 36 -0.62 14.18 -9.70
N TYR A 37 0.31 13.24 -9.46
CA TYR A 37 1.73 13.50 -9.20
C TYR A 37 2.64 13.12 -10.38
N TRP A 38 2.08 12.49 -11.42
CA TRP A 38 2.87 12.04 -12.57
C TRP A 38 3.37 13.22 -13.44
N PRO A 39 4.64 13.21 -13.90
CA PRO A 39 5.65 12.17 -13.74
C PRO A 39 6.47 12.28 -12.44
N TYR A 40 6.90 11.13 -11.92
CA TYR A 40 7.87 11.02 -10.83
C TYR A 40 8.91 9.93 -11.16
N SER A 41 10.12 10.08 -10.61
CA SER A 41 11.29 9.28 -11.00
C SER A 41 11.57 8.09 -10.09
N SER A 42 10.98 8.07 -8.89
CA SER A 42 11.15 7.02 -7.88
C SER A 42 9.99 6.99 -6.90
N VAL A 43 9.88 5.93 -6.11
CA VAL A 43 8.91 5.86 -5.00
C VAL A 43 9.17 6.98 -3.99
N GLU A 44 10.44 7.31 -3.75
CA GLU A 44 10.83 8.41 -2.86
C GLU A 44 10.41 9.78 -3.40
N ASP A 45 10.47 9.97 -4.72
CA ASP A 45 10.03 11.21 -5.36
C ASP A 45 8.51 11.36 -5.24
N LEU A 46 7.76 10.30 -5.55
CA LEU A 46 6.31 10.25 -5.34
C LEU A 46 5.94 10.53 -3.88
N ALA A 47 6.57 9.82 -2.94
CA ALA A 47 6.33 9.99 -1.51
C ALA A 47 6.61 11.43 -1.04
N ARG A 48 7.65 12.07 -1.58
CA ARG A 48 8.01 13.47 -1.28
C ARG A 48 6.95 14.43 -1.78
N GLN A 49 6.47 14.25 -3.02
CA GLN A 49 5.42 15.11 -3.60
C GLN A 49 4.12 15.00 -2.79
N ILE A 50 3.70 13.76 -2.43
CA ILE A 50 2.52 13.53 -1.60
C ILE A 50 2.67 14.17 -0.22
N ALA A 51 3.85 14.04 0.41
CA ALA A 51 4.11 14.63 1.73
C ALA A 51 4.15 16.16 1.72
N GLN A 52 4.41 16.79 0.58
CA GLN A 52 4.34 18.26 0.42
C GLN A 52 2.89 18.75 0.34
N GLU A 53 2.00 17.97 -0.27
CA GLU A 53 0.59 18.32 -0.42
C GLU A 53 -0.23 17.97 0.83
N HIS A 54 0.09 16.83 1.45
CA HIS A 54 -0.64 16.32 2.60
C HIS A 54 0.18 16.47 3.88
N GLU A 55 -0.32 17.26 4.81
CA GLU A 55 0.31 17.44 6.11
C GLU A 55 0.16 16.15 6.95
N LEU A 56 1.18 15.27 6.89
CA LEU A 56 1.16 13.97 7.58
C LEU A 56 1.01 14.09 9.10
N THR A 57 1.37 15.24 9.68
CA THR A 57 1.21 15.53 11.12
C THR A 57 -0.24 15.62 11.57
N THR A 58 -1.17 15.93 10.66
CA THR A 58 -2.60 16.06 10.94
C THR A 58 -3.38 14.76 10.78
N LEU A 59 -2.71 13.68 10.35
CA LEU A 59 -3.32 12.38 10.13
C LEU A 59 -3.27 11.54 11.40
N ASP A 60 -4.30 10.72 11.59
CA ASP A 60 -4.39 9.79 12.72
C ASP A 60 -3.78 8.43 12.39
N ALA A 61 -3.81 8.01 11.12
CA ALA A 61 -3.27 6.75 10.65
C ALA A 61 -2.87 6.79 9.17
N VAL A 62 -2.08 5.80 8.75
CA VAL A 62 -1.62 5.61 7.37
C VAL A 62 -1.95 4.19 6.93
N LEU A 63 -2.49 4.02 5.72
CA LEU A 63 -2.78 2.74 5.10
C LEU A 63 -2.14 2.68 3.72
N GLY A 64 -1.36 1.63 3.46
CA GLY A 64 -0.81 1.34 2.13
C GLY A 64 -1.25 -0.03 1.65
N TYR A 65 -1.78 -0.12 0.43
CA TYR A 65 -2.22 -1.37 -0.18
C TYR A 65 -1.34 -1.75 -1.35
N SER A 66 -0.85 -3.00 -1.37
CA SER A 66 -0.01 -3.51 -2.46
C SER A 66 1.23 -2.61 -2.69
N PHE A 67 1.44 -2.07 -3.89
CA PHE A 67 2.48 -1.06 -4.19
C PHE A 67 2.42 0.13 -3.23
N GLY A 68 1.22 0.57 -2.87
CA GLY A 68 1.01 1.65 -1.91
C GLY A 68 1.59 1.39 -0.53
N ALA A 69 1.87 0.14 -0.16
CA ALA A 69 2.57 -0.18 1.08
C ALA A 69 4.00 0.39 1.08
N TYR A 70 4.69 0.34 -0.07
CA TYR A 70 6.03 0.92 -0.23
C TYR A 70 6.01 2.45 -0.22
N VAL A 71 5.02 3.05 -0.89
CA VAL A 71 4.85 4.52 -0.89
C VAL A 71 4.53 5.00 0.52
N ALA A 72 3.61 4.34 1.23
CA ALA A 72 3.25 4.65 2.61
C ALA A 72 4.46 4.52 3.56
N ALA A 73 5.22 3.42 3.46
CA ALA A 73 6.44 3.20 4.23
C ALA A 73 7.45 4.34 4.00
N CYS A 74 7.65 4.73 2.74
CA CYS A 74 8.57 5.82 2.38
C CYS A 74 8.10 7.17 2.94
N CYS A 75 6.82 7.51 2.83
CA CYS A 75 6.24 8.73 3.40
C CYS A 75 6.46 8.79 4.91
N VAL A 76 6.17 7.68 5.61
CA VAL A 76 6.30 7.58 7.07
C VAL A 76 7.76 7.62 7.51
N ALA A 77 8.67 6.93 6.80
CA ALA A 77 10.11 6.93 7.13
C ALA A 77 10.74 8.32 7.05
N ARG A 78 10.25 9.16 6.15
CA ARG A 78 10.74 10.53 5.93
C ARG A 78 10.04 11.58 6.79
N SER A 79 8.92 11.22 7.40
CA SER A 79 8.15 12.15 8.23
C SER A 79 8.82 12.34 9.59
N THR A 80 8.93 13.60 10.01
CA THR A 80 9.31 14.00 11.38
C THR A 80 8.11 13.95 12.34
N ALA A 81 6.91 13.64 11.84
CA ALA A 81 5.71 13.52 12.65
C ALA A 81 5.86 12.41 13.71
N PRO A 82 5.16 12.51 14.84
CA PRO A 82 5.07 11.43 15.81
C PRO A 82 4.65 10.11 15.13
N ALA A 83 5.08 8.98 15.71
CA ALA A 83 4.71 7.66 15.19
C ALA A 83 3.18 7.55 15.12
N ARG A 84 2.68 7.30 13.91
CA ARG A 84 1.26 7.05 13.64
C ARG A 84 1.08 5.57 13.33
N PRO A 85 -0.06 4.97 13.68
CA PRO A 85 -0.40 3.62 13.23
C PRO A 85 -0.22 3.50 11.70
N LEU A 86 0.50 2.48 11.27
CA LEU A 86 0.78 2.18 9.86
C LEU A 86 0.30 0.77 9.57
N LEU A 87 -0.71 0.65 8.69
CA LEU A 87 -1.18 -0.63 8.17
C LEU A 87 -0.70 -0.81 6.73
N LEU A 88 0.02 -1.89 6.49
CA LEU A 88 0.45 -2.32 5.17
C LEU A 88 -0.37 -3.54 4.77
N VAL A 89 -1.18 -3.40 3.72
CA VAL A 89 -2.07 -4.47 3.25
C VAL A 89 -1.46 -5.13 2.01
N ASP A 90 -1.11 -6.37 2.17
CA ASP A 90 -0.62 -7.30 1.15
C ASP A 90 0.48 -6.73 0.23
N PRO A 91 1.58 -6.20 0.80
CA PRO A 91 2.69 -5.71 0.01
C PRO A 91 3.27 -6.83 -0.87
N PRO A 92 3.61 -6.57 -2.16
CA PRO A 92 4.24 -7.57 -3.01
C PRO A 92 5.60 -8.00 -2.45
N LEU A 93 5.94 -9.28 -2.59
CA LEU A 93 7.28 -9.77 -2.27
C LEU A 93 8.27 -9.34 -3.37
N LEU A 94 9.19 -8.46 -3.03
CA LEU A 94 10.18 -7.96 -3.99
C LEU A 94 11.07 -9.08 -4.55
N ALA A 95 11.29 -10.14 -3.78
CA ALA A 95 12.04 -11.31 -4.25
C ALA A 95 11.41 -11.96 -5.48
N GLU A 96 10.08 -11.91 -5.61
CA GLU A 96 9.33 -12.44 -6.76
C GLU A 96 9.45 -11.54 -8.00
N LEU A 97 9.84 -10.28 -7.82
CA LEU A 97 9.96 -9.29 -8.89
C LEU A 97 11.40 -9.05 -9.30
N ARG A 98 12.37 -9.38 -8.44
CA ARG A 98 13.78 -9.19 -8.70
C ARG A 98 14.24 -10.06 -9.89
N GLY A 99 14.93 -9.42 -10.82
CA GLY A 99 15.46 -10.09 -12.01
C GLY A 99 14.44 -10.25 -13.14
N LEU A 100 13.19 -9.88 -12.95
CA LEU A 100 12.23 -9.77 -14.04
C LEU A 100 12.46 -8.46 -14.79
N ALA A 101 12.46 -8.54 -16.12
CA ALA A 101 12.41 -7.34 -16.95
C ALA A 101 11.07 -6.61 -16.70
N PRO A 102 11.04 -5.26 -16.71
CA PRO A 102 9.80 -4.49 -16.52
C PRO A 102 8.65 -4.94 -17.41
N ASP A 103 8.95 -5.21 -18.68
CA ASP A 103 7.96 -5.71 -19.64
C ASP A 103 7.40 -7.09 -19.25
N ALA A 104 8.21 -7.96 -18.66
CA ALA A 104 7.73 -9.26 -18.18
C ALA A 104 6.80 -9.11 -16.97
N ILE A 105 7.06 -8.15 -16.09
CA ILE A 105 6.17 -7.82 -14.97
C ILE A 105 4.85 -7.25 -15.51
N ALA A 106 4.94 -6.30 -16.45
CA ALA A 106 3.77 -5.68 -17.08
C ALA A 106 2.91 -6.73 -17.80
N GLN A 107 3.52 -7.65 -18.56
CA GLN A 107 2.82 -8.74 -19.22
C GLN A 107 2.14 -9.70 -18.25
N ARG A 108 2.82 -10.05 -17.14
CA ARG A 108 2.26 -10.91 -16.09
C ARG A 108 1.04 -10.27 -15.43
N LEU A 109 1.10 -8.97 -15.15
CA LEU A 109 -0.01 -8.24 -14.55
C LEU A 109 -1.16 -8.06 -15.54
N ALA A 110 -0.88 -7.77 -16.82
CA ALA A 110 -1.90 -7.67 -17.86
C ALA A 110 -2.62 -9.01 -18.13
N ALA A 111 -1.93 -10.13 -17.91
CA ALA A 111 -2.52 -11.46 -18.05
C ALA A 111 -3.34 -11.91 -16.81
N ASP A 112 -3.25 -11.19 -15.70
CA ASP A 112 -3.98 -11.51 -14.48
C ASP A 112 -5.40 -10.95 -14.53
N PRO A 113 -6.44 -11.81 -14.51
CA PRO A 113 -7.84 -11.39 -14.59
C PRO A 113 -8.26 -10.36 -13.53
N GLN A 114 -7.59 -10.34 -12.37
CA GLN A 114 -7.90 -9.38 -11.32
C GLN A 114 -7.61 -7.93 -11.73
N TYR A 115 -6.79 -7.70 -12.78
CA TYR A 115 -6.43 -6.37 -13.29
C TYR A 115 -7.09 -6.04 -14.63
N ALA A 116 -8.02 -6.87 -15.13
CA ALA A 116 -8.73 -6.62 -16.39
C ALA A 116 -9.45 -5.25 -16.42
N TYR A 117 -9.83 -4.72 -15.26
CA TYR A 117 -10.48 -3.40 -15.12
C TYR A 117 -9.53 -2.21 -15.39
N VAL A 118 -8.22 -2.42 -15.47
CA VAL A 118 -7.25 -1.33 -15.68
C VAL A 118 -7.47 -0.65 -17.02
N ASP A 119 -7.74 -1.42 -18.07
CA ASP A 119 -8.02 -0.88 -19.41
C ASP A 119 -9.29 -0.01 -19.38
N ASP A 120 -10.34 -0.44 -18.70
CA ASP A 120 -11.57 0.35 -18.54
C ASP A 120 -11.29 1.69 -17.83
N LEU A 121 -10.41 1.70 -16.83
CA LEU A 121 -10.03 2.94 -16.14
C LEU A 121 -9.20 3.87 -17.02
N VAL A 122 -8.32 3.32 -17.86
CA VAL A 122 -7.53 4.09 -18.82
C VAL A 122 -8.43 4.68 -19.89
N ASP A 123 -9.36 3.90 -20.45
CA ASP A 123 -10.31 4.35 -21.47
C ASP A 123 -11.26 5.42 -20.93
N ALA A 124 -11.64 5.32 -19.64
CA ALA A 124 -12.41 6.34 -18.94
C ALA A 124 -11.58 7.57 -18.53
N GLN A 125 -10.29 7.62 -18.83
CA GLN A 125 -9.35 8.68 -18.47
C GLN A 125 -9.23 8.91 -16.94
N LEU A 126 -9.56 7.90 -16.15
CA LEU A 126 -9.41 7.92 -14.69
C LEU A 126 -7.98 7.58 -14.25
N VAL A 127 -7.22 6.91 -15.11
CA VAL A 127 -5.85 6.46 -14.85
C VAL A 127 -4.98 6.74 -16.08
N ASN A 128 -3.76 7.19 -15.85
CA ASN A 128 -2.75 7.34 -16.89
C ASN A 128 -1.98 6.01 -17.07
N ARG A 129 -2.00 5.43 -18.27
CA ARG A 129 -1.32 4.17 -18.59
C ARG A 129 0.20 4.25 -18.34
N GLU A 130 0.83 5.39 -18.62
CA GLU A 130 2.25 5.58 -18.37
C GLU A 130 2.56 5.58 -16.89
N CYS A 131 1.66 6.15 -16.05
CA CYS A 131 1.76 6.11 -14.60
C CYS A 131 1.70 4.66 -14.08
N VAL A 132 0.75 3.84 -14.57
CA VAL A 132 0.64 2.42 -14.19
C VAL A 132 1.93 1.66 -14.52
N HIS A 133 2.43 1.81 -15.74
CA HIS A 133 3.69 1.19 -16.16
C HIS A 133 4.88 1.69 -15.33
N GLY A 134 4.92 3.00 -15.04
CA GLY A 134 5.94 3.59 -14.19
C GLY A 134 5.95 2.99 -12.79
N ASN A 135 4.79 2.80 -12.17
CA ASN A 135 4.66 2.19 -10.83
C ASN A 135 5.22 0.76 -10.82
N ILE A 136 4.94 -0.05 -11.85
CA ILE A 136 5.47 -1.39 -11.99
C ILE A 136 7.00 -1.37 -12.08
N LEU A 137 7.55 -0.47 -12.90
CA LEU A 137 8.99 -0.30 -13.07
C LEU A 137 9.65 0.11 -11.74
N LEU A 138 9.07 1.08 -11.05
CA LEU A 138 9.59 1.55 -9.76
C LEU A 138 9.57 0.45 -8.70
N LEU A 139 8.55 -0.42 -8.70
CA LEU A 139 8.51 -1.55 -7.78
C LEU A 139 9.66 -2.53 -8.00
N SER A 140 10.07 -2.76 -9.26
CA SER A 140 11.20 -3.63 -9.59
C SER A 140 12.55 -3.04 -9.16
N GLN A 141 12.64 -1.72 -9.03
CA GLN A 141 13.84 -0.95 -8.67
C GLN A 141 13.87 -0.52 -7.20
N TRP A 142 12.84 -0.87 -6.43
CA TRP A 142 12.69 -0.43 -5.05
C TRP A 142 13.87 -0.80 -4.16
N GLN A 143 14.30 0.16 -3.36
CA GLN A 143 15.25 -0.03 -2.27
C GLN A 143 14.59 0.38 -0.95
N ALA A 144 14.67 -0.50 0.06
CA ALA A 144 14.01 -0.29 1.33
C ALA A 144 14.52 0.96 2.06
N VAL A 145 13.60 1.77 2.55
CA VAL A 145 13.89 2.91 3.43
C VAL A 145 13.62 2.47 4.87
N PRO A 146 14.60 2.53 5.79
CA PRO A 146 14.44 2.04 7.14
C PRO A 146 13.33 2.75 7.93
N LEU A 147 12.39 1.98 8.48
CA LEU A 147 11.30 2.45 9.34
C LEU A 147 11.72 2.44 10.82
N LYS A 148 12.84 3.08 11.14
CA LYS A 148 13.45 3.05 12.47
C LYS A 148 12.48 3.53 13.57
N GLY A 149 12.40 2.75 14.66
CA GLY A 149 11.61 3.08 15.83
C GLY A 149 10.09 3.04 15.62
N ARG A 150 9.60 2.41 14.53
CA ARG A 150 8.18 2.33 14.19
C ARG A 150 7.70 0.89 14.15
N ALA A 151 6.70 0.59 14.96
CA ALA A 151 5.93 -0.64 14.84
C ALA A 151 4.98 -0.53 13.63
N VAL A 152 4.85 -1.61 12.89
CA VAL A 152 4.07 -1.69 11.66
C VAL A 152 3.12 -2.87 11.73
N ASP A 153 1.92 -2.66 11.27
CA ASP A 153 0.89 -3.69 11.13
C ASP A 153 0.83 -4.15 9.67
N VAL A 154 0.90 -5.45 9.44
CA VAL A 154 0.89 -6.05 8.09
C VAL A 154 -0.23 -7.07 8.00
N LEU A 155 -1.19 -6.83 7.10
CA LEU A 155 -2.22 -7.80 6.74
C LEU A 155 -1.86 -8.46 5.41
N LEU A 156 -1.88 -9.77 5.36
CA LEU A 156 -1.58 -10.58 4.19
C LEU A 156 -2.83 -11.27 3.64
N SER A 157 -2.86 -11.50 2.35
CA SER A 157 -3.87 -12.33 1.69
C SER A 157 -3.58 -13.83 1.86
N ALA A 158 -4.54 -14.66 1.54
CA ALA A 158 -4.42 -16.12 1.57
C ALA A 158 -3.20 -16.60 0.76
N GLY A 159 -2.47 -17.56 1.33
CA GLY A 159 -1.28 -18.14 0.70
C GLY A 159 -0.02 -17.26 0.70
N ARG A 160 -0.09 -16.01 1.18
CA ARG A 160 1.09 -15.13 1.30
C ARG A 160 1.90 -15.45 2.57
N SER A 161 3.23 -15.33 2.47
CA SER A 161 4.14 -15.45 3.60
C SER A 161 4.62 -14.09 4.06
N ALA A 162 4.85 -13.93 5.37
CA ALA A 162 5.57 -12.78 5.91
C ALA A 162 7.09 -12.88 5.70
N GLU A 163 7.57 -14.06 5.35
CA GLU A 163 8.99 -14.30 5.10
C GLU A 163 9.51 -13.40 3.96
N GLY A 164 10.61 -12.73 4.23
CA GLY A 164 11.24 -11.81 3.27
C GLY A 164 10.57 -10.43 3.14
N LEU A 165 9.41 -10.17 3.77
CA LEU A 165 8.76 -8.85 3.73
C LEU A 165 9.51 -7.79 4.52
N ALA A 166 9.97 -8.13 5.73
CA ALA A 166 10.57 -7.16 6.63
C ALA A 166 11.78 -6.42 5.99
N PRO A 167 12.76 -7.11 5.37
CA PRO A 167 13.86 -6.42 4.69
C PRO A 167 13.38 -5.59 3.50
N GLY A 168 12.40 -6.09 2.73
CA GLY A 168 11.86 -5.41 1.56
C GLY A 168 11.14 -4.11 1.90
N LEU A 169 10.47 -4.06 3.03
CA LEU A 169 9.74 -2.89 3.53
C LEU A 169 10.60 -1.98 4.42
N GLY A 170 11.82 -2.38 4.77
CA GLY A 170 12.67 -1.64 5.70
C GLY A 170 12.16 -1.66 7.14
N LEU A 171 11.41 -2.71 7.55
CA LEU A 171 10.86 -2.81 8.89
C LEU A 171 11.98 -2.92 9.93
N ASP A 172 11.84 -2.19 11.01
CA ASP A 172 12.73 -2.29 12.17
C ASP A 172 12.38 -3.55 12.97
N THR A 173 13.26 -4.55 12.94
CA THR A 173 13.06 -5.82 13.64
C THR A 173 13.16 -5.71 15.16
N ALA A 174 13.64 -4.57 15.68
CA ALA A 174 13.61 -4.27 17.13
C ALA A 174 12.22 -3.79 17.60
N GLN A 175 11.32 -3.51 16.68
CA GLN A 175 9.95 -3.08 16.99
C GLN A 175 8.99 -4.27 16.98
N ASP A 176 7.89 -4.13 17.70
CA ASP A 176 6.82 -5.12 17.77
C ASP A 176 5.92 -5.02 16.52
N ASN A 177 6.45 -5.44 15.37
CA ASN A 177 5.66 -5.51 14.14
C ASN A 177 4.63 -6.64 14.25
N ARG A 178 3.40 -6.36 13.83
CA ARG A 178 2.31 -7.34 13.92
C ARG A 178 1.91 -7.79 12.54
N TYR A 179 1.63 -9.10 12.40
CA TYR A 179 1.24 -9.71 11.14
C TYR A 179 -0.07 -10.45 11.30
N TRP A 180 -0.95 -10.33 10.32
CA TRP A 180 -2.20 -11.09 10.20
C TRP A 180 -2.31 -11.66 8.81
N ARG A 181 -3.20 -12.64 8.64
CA ARG A 181 -3.53 -13.18 7.34
C ARG A 181 -5.03 -13.41 7.24
N ASP A 182 -5.63 -12.91 6.18
CA ASP A 182 -7.00 -13.26 5.81
C ASP A 182 -6.96 -14.48 4.87
N GLU A 183 -7.23 -15.65 5.41
CA GLU A 183 -7.20 -16.94 4.68
C GLU A 183 -8.34 -17.09 3.67
N GLN A 184 -9.30 -16.17 3.66
CA GLN A 184 -10.48 -16.22 2.77
C GLN A 184 -10.34 -15.27 1.57
N ARG A 185 -9.32 -14.39 1.56
CA ARG A 185 -9.20 -13.35 0.55
C ARG A 185 -7.88 -13.44 -0.20
N HIS A 186 -7.98 -13.32 -1.52
CA HIS A 186 -6.81 -13.16 -2.39
C HIS A 186 -6.36 -11.68 -2.47
N HIS A 187 -5.23 -11.42 -3.13
CA HIS A 187 -4.62 -10.09 -3.24
C HIS A 187 -5.63 -8.99 -3.63
N GLY A 188 -6.38 -9.16 -4.71
CA GLY A 188 -7.32 -8.14 -5.21
C GLY A 188 -8.53 -7.86 -4.31
N SER A 189 -8.76 -8.66 -3.26
CA SER A 189 -9.93 -8.50 -2.37
C SER A 189 -9.57 -8.26 -0.90
N VAL A 190 -8.32 -8.47 -0.49
CA VAL A 190 -7.90 -8.38 0.91
C VAL A 190 -8.03 -6.98 1.50
N ILE A 191 -7.93 -5.95 0.68
CA ILE A 191 -8.17 -4.56 1.12
C ILE A 191 -9.58 -4.34 1.70
N ASN A 192 -10.53 -5.19 1.33
CA ASN A 192 -11.91 -5.19 1.82
C ASN A 192 -12.12 -6.23 2.94
N SER A 193 -11.05 -6.72 3.56
CA SER A 193 -11.11 -7.62 4.70
C SER A 193 -11.82 -6.97 5.89
N PRO A 194 -12.65 -7.72 6.65
CA PRO A 194 -13.15 -7.27 7.95
C PRO A 194 -12.03 -6.87 8.91
N ASP A 195 -10.84 -7.47 8.79
CA ASP A 195 -9.68 -7.15 9.62
C ASP A 195 -9.16 -5.73 9.36
N VAL A 196 -9.19 -5.25 8.10
CA VAL A 196 -8.89 -3.85 7.77
C VAL A 196 -9.87 -2.91 8.49
N LEU A 197 -11.17 -3.21 8.44
CA LEU A 197 -12.19 -2.42 9.13
C LEU A 197 -11.99 -2.44 10.65
N THR A 198 -11.72 -3.61 11.21
CA THR A 198 -11.47 -3.78 12.64
C THR A 198 -10.25 -2.96 13.07
N TRP A 199 -9.14 -3.05 12.33
CA TRP A 199 -7.94 -2.29 12.61
C TRP A 199 -8.20 -0.77 12.59
N LEU A 200 -8.97 -0.30 11.60
CA LEU A 200 -9.30 1.12 11.47
C LEU A 200 -10.19 1.64 12.58
N LEU A 201 -11.05 0.79 13.14
CA LEU A 201 -12.00 1.19 14.18
C LEU A 201 -11.46 0.96 15.59
N ASP A 202 -10.64 -0.07 15.76
CA ASP A 202 -9.99 -0.44 17.02
C ASP A 202 -8.68 -1.21 16.71
N PRO A 203 -7.54 -0.51 16.54
CA PRO A 203 -6.26 -1.16 16.23
C PRO A 203 -5.78 -2.15 17.30
N GLY A 204 -6.34 -2.08 18.51
CA GLY A 204 -6.05 -3.02 19.59
C GLY A 204 -6.87 -4.30 19.56
N ALA A 205 -7.96 -4.35 18.81
CA ALA A 205 -8.91 -5.47 18.80
C ALA A 205 -8.41 -6.69 18.00
N LEU A 206 -7.45 -6.52 17.09
CA LEU A 206 -6.93 -7.64 16.29
C LEU A 206 -6.05 -8.54 17.15
N GLN A 207 -6.45 -9.78 17.30
CA GLN A 207 -5.65 -10.79 18.00
C GLN A 207 -4.42 -11.15 17.16
N ARG A 208 -3.24 -11.17 17.79
CA ARG A 208 -1.99 -11.58 17.14
C ARG A 208 -2.07 -13.03 16.71
N ILE A 209 -1.74 -13.30 15.44
CA ILE A 209 -1.43 -14.66 15.02
C ILE A 209 0.03 -14.90 15.39
N ALA A 210 0.30 -15.89 16.26
CA ALA A 210 1.65 -16.39 16.48
C ALA A 210 2.11 -17.13 15.21
N TRP A 211 3.25 -16.74 14.67
CA TRP A 211 3.95 -17.41 13.56
C TRP A 211 4.94 -18.42 14.10
#